data_01ddf4ed874557344a561ac9c218d0ce
#
_entry.id   01ddf4ed874557344a561ac9c218d0ce
#
_cell.length_a   1.000
_cell.length_b   1.000
_cell.length_c   1.000
_cell.angle_alpha   90.00
_cell.angle_beta   90.00
_cell.angle_gamma   90.00
#
_symmetry.space_group_name_H-M   'P 1'
#
loop_
_entity.id
_entity.type
_entity.pdbx_description
1 polymer ?
#
loop_
_entity_poly.entity_id
_entity_poly.type
_entity_poly.pdbx_seq_one_letter_code
_entity_poly.pdbx_strand_id
1 'polypeptide(L)'
;MKPFTIVWTAAATAATAGLGGLATDPESRWYKALRKPDWQPPALAFPIVWTALYADLAVSSAVALDSVALDSTPGPADGRQPGRGESGEDRQRSLRAYRRALAANFVLNAGWSWLFWRSRRPWLAAGEAAVLAVSSADLVRRTYRLHRGAGVTLAPYALWCGFATVLSTAIARLNPDRH
;
A
#
# COMPACT_ATOMS: atom_id res chain seq x y z
N MET A 1 -1.97 -16.63 -12.31
CA MET A 1 -0.82 -15.94 -11.66
C MET A 1 0.44 -16.74 -11.86
N LYS A 2 1.53 -16.06 -12.25
CA LYS A 2 2.84 -16.71 -12.35
C LYS A 2 3.40 -16.93 -10.93
N PRO A 3 3.90 -18.12 -10.57
CA PRO A 3 4.38 -18.38 -9.21
C PRO A 3 5.50 -17.42 -8.79
N PHE A 4 6.34 -16.98 -9.69
CA PHE A 4 7.40 -16.02 -9.42
C PHE A 4 6.83 -14.63 -9.01
N THR A 5 5.77 -14.17 -9.67
CA THR A 5 5.19 -12.85 -9.38
C THR A 5 4.58 -12.79 -7.99
N ILE A 6 3.79 -13.81 -7.60
CA ILE A 6 3.17 -13.86 -6.27
C ILE A 6 4.22 -14.01 -5.16
N VAL A 7 5.26 -14.82 -5.36
CA VAL A 7 6.34 -14.97 -4.39
C VAL A 7 7.07 -13.64 -4.18
N TRP A 8 7.36 -12.91 -5.26
CA TRP A 8 8.04 -11.63 -5.16
C TRP A 8 7.17 -10.56 -4.46
N THR A 9 5.89 -10.43 -4.83
CA THR A 9 5.00 -9.45 -4.19
C THR A 9 4.76 -9.79 -2.73
N ALA A 10 4.56 -11.07 -2.40
CA ALA A 10 4.43 -11.53 -1.03
C ALA A 10 5.69 -11.25 -0.20
N ALA A 11 6.88 -11.54 -0.74
CA ALA A 11 8.15 -11.27 -0.07
C ALA A 11 8.37 -9.77 0.18
N ALA A 12 8.08 -8.92 -0.82
CA ALA A 12 8.19 -7.48 -0.68
C ALA A 12 7.20 -6.93 0.36
N THR A 13 5.97 -7.42 0.36
CA THR A 13 4.94 -7.04 1.34
C THR A 13 5.32 -7.51 2.74
N ALA A 14 5.80 -8.74 2.90
CA ALA A 14 6.26 -9.28 4.18
C ALA A 14 7.47 -8.50 4.72
N ALA A 15 8.41 -8.12 3.86
CA ALA A 15 9.55 -7.27 4.25
C ALA A 15 9.08 -5.90 4.74
N THR A 16 8.10 -5.29 4.05
CA THR A 16 7.50 -4.01 4.47
C THR A 16 6.82 -4.13 5.82
N ALA A 17 6.02 -5.18 6.03
CA ALA A 17 5.37 -5.47 7.32
C ALA A 17 6.38 -5.69 8.44
N GLY A 18 7.44 -6.46 8.17
CA GLY A 18 8.52 -6.73 9.13
C GLY A 18 9.27 -5.45 9.51
N LEU A 19 9.65 -4.62 8.54
CA LEU A 19 10.32 -3.34 8.78
C LEU A 19 9.45 -2.38 9.59
N GLY A 20 8.15 -2.31 9.29
CA GLY A 20 7.20 -1.53 10.08
C GLY A 20 7.04 -2.08 11.50
N GLY A 21 6.94 -3.41 11.63
CA GLY A 21 6.82 -4.11 12.91
C GLY A 21 8.01 -3.86 13.85
N LEU A 22 9.23 -3.83 13.31
CA LEU A 22 10.45 -3.52 14.08
C LEU A 22 10.44 -2.11 14.72
N ALA A 23 9.73 -1.18 14.10
CA ALA A 23 9.59 0.17 14.63
C ALA A 23 8.44 0.29 15.64
N THR A 24 7.43 -0.58 15.55
CA THR A 24 6.17 -0.51 16.31
C THR A 24 6.39 -0.92 17.77
N ASP A 25 6.06 -0.02 18.70
CA ASP A 25 6.18 -0.25 20.14
C ASP A 25 4.96 0.29 20.91
N PRO A 26 3.84 -0.48 20.91
CA PRO A 26 2.59 -0.09 21.57
C PRO A 26 2.73 -0.06 23.10
N GLU A 27 3.73 -0.71 23.66
CA GLU A 27 4.00 -0.75 25.10
C GLU A 27 4.87 0.41 25.58
N SER A 28 5.41 1.22 24.66
CA SER A 28 6.26 2.37 25.03
C SER A 28 5.54 3.35 25.95
N ARG A 29 6.28 3.88 26.93
CA ARG A 29 5.76 4.92 27.85
C ARG A 29 5.23 6.13 27.08
N TRP A 30 5.88 6.48 25.99
CA TRP A 30 5.48 7.59 25.13
C TRP A 30 4.09 7.35 24.54
N TYR A 31 3.84 6.19 23.92
CA TYR A 31 2.57 5.89 23.29
C TYR A 31 1.43 5.76 24.31
N LYS A 32 1.71 5.16 25.49
CA LYS A 32 0.73 5.06 26.59
C LYS A 32 0.34 6.42 27.14
N ALA A 33 1.25 7.39 27.11
CA ALA A 33 1.02 8.75 27.60
C ALA A 33 0.37 9.68 26.54
N LEU A 34 0.17 9.22 25.29
CA LEU A 34 -0.56 10.01 24.30
C LEU A 34 -2.05 10.04 24.63
N ARG A 35 -2.65 11.23 24.50
CA ARG A 35 -4.09 11.39 24.43
C ARG A 35 -4.59 10.86 23.08
N LYS A 36 -5.55 9.95 23.10
CA LYS A 36 -6.10 9.28 21.93
C LYS A 36 -7.57 9.64 21.80
N PRO A 37 -8.10 9.73 20.57
CA PRO A 37 -9.54 9.97 20.40
C PRO A 37 -10.35 8.75 20.84
N ASP A 38 -11.56 8.99 21.38
CA ASP A 38 -12.45 7.93 21.90
C ASP A 38 -12.88 6.93 20.82
N TRP A 39 -12.86 7.34 19.55
CA TRP A 39 -13.19 6.49 18.42
C TRP A 39 -11.99 5.69 17.89
N GLN A 40 -10.81 5.74 18.54
CA GLN A 40 -9.69 4.90 18.14
C GLN A 40 -10.04 3.43 18.28
N PRO A 41 -9.82 2.58 17.26
CA PRO A 41 -10.05 1.15 17.37
C PRO A 41 -9.22 0.52 18.48
N PRO A 42 -9.67 -0.60 19.06
CA PRO A 42 -8.87 -1.39 19.99
C PRO A 42 -7.52 -1.77 19.38
N ALA A 43 -6.47 -1.84 20.21
CA ALA A 43 -5.10 -2.11 19.74
C ALA A 43 -4.98 -3.38 18.87
N LEU A 44 -5.78 -4.41 19.19
CA LEU A 44 -5.81 -5.67 18.44
C LEU A 44 -6.36 -5.54 17.01
N ALA A 45 -7.19 -4.53 16.74
CA ALA A 45 -7.73 -4.32 15.39
C ALA A 45 -6.63 -3.99 14.36
N PHE A 46 -5.59 -3.25 14.78
CA PHE A 46 -4.52 -2.82 13.88
C PHE A 46 -3.76 -4.00 13.24
N PRO A 47 -3.18 -4.95 13.99
CA PRO A 47 -2.46 -6.07 13.38
C PRO A 47 -3.38 -6.95 12.53
N ILE A 48 -4.64 -7.16 12.93
CA ILE A 48 -5.60 -7.97 12.16
C ILE A 48 -5.88 -7.31 10.80
N VAL A 49 -6.24 -6.03 10.80
CA VAL A 49 -6.56 -5.30 9.57
C VAL A 49 -5.33 -5.17 8.67
N TRP A 50 -4.17 -4.81 9.22
CA TRP A 50 -2.94 -4.70 8.44
C TRP A 50 -2.54 -6.03 7.79
N THR A 51 -2.67 -7.15 8.51
CA THR A 51 -2.37 -8.48 7.96
C THR A 51 -3.26 -8.80 6.76
N ALA A 52 -4.57 -8.56 6.87
CA ALA A 52 -5.51 -8.77 5.78
C ALA A 52 -5.21 -7.86 4.58
N LEU A 53 -4.92 -6.58 4.82
CA LEU A 53 -4.60 -5.61 3.78
C LEU A 53 -3.28 -5.90 3.08
N TYR A 54 -2.27 -6.37 3.80
CA TYR A 54 -1.00 -6.79 3.20
C TYR A 54 -1.15 -8.05 2.36
N ALA A 55 -1.97 -9.01 2.79
CA ALA A 55 -2.28 -10.19 1.98
C ALA A 55 -2.98 -9.79 0.67
N ASP A 56 -3.99 -8.91 0.75
CA ASP A 56 -4.66 -8.39 -0.44
C ASP A 56 -3.72 -7.59 -1.34
N LEU A 57 -2.89 -6.71 -0.78
CA LEU A 57 -1.89 -5.94 -1.53
C LEU A 57 -0.93 -6.84 -2.31
N ALA A 58 -0.46 -7.94 -1.70
CA ALA A 58 0.41 -8.91 -2.37
C ALA A 58 -0.29 -9.60 -3.54
N VAL A 59 -1.53 -10.08 -3.32
CA VAL A 59 -2.32 -10.80 -4.34
C VAL A 59 -2.76 -9.85 -5.45
N SER A 60 -3.35 -8.72 -5.11
CA SER A 60 -3.85 -7.73 -6.09
C SER A 60 -2.73 -7.17 -6.96
N SER A 61 -1.55 -6.94 -6.38
CA SER A 61 -0.38 -6.50 -7.13
C SER A 61 0.16 -7.59 -8.06
N ALA A 62 0.16 -8.86 -7.63
CA ALA A 62 0.55 -9.98 -8.48
C ALA A 62 -0.40 -10.15 -9.67
N VAL A 63 -1.72 -10.08 -9.43
CA VAL A 63 -2.73 -10.14 -10.49
C VAL A 63 -2.55 -9.01 -11.50
N ALA A 64 -2.35 -7.78 -11.04
CA ALA A 64 -2.14 -6.63 -11.91
C ALA A 64 -0.87 -6.75 -12.76
N LEU A 65 0.23 -7.25 -12.19
CA LEU A 65 1.48 -7.48 -12.92
C LEU A 65 1.36 -8.61 -13.95
N ASP A 66 0.64 -9.68 -13.62
CA ASP A 66 0.46 -10.81 -14.52
C ASP A 66 -0.55 -10.53 -15.63
N SER A 67 -1.58 -9.71 -15.41
CA SER A 67 -2.55 -9.35 -16.45
C SER A 67 -1.86 -8.71 -17.64
N VAL A 68 -0.91 -7.82 -17.39
CA VAL A 68 -0.11 -7.18 -18.46
C VAL A 68 0.80 -8.18 -19.17
N ALA A 69 1.26 -9.23 -18.48
CA ALA A 69 2.13 -10.25 -19.07
C ALA A 69 1.36 -11.27 -19.92
N LEU A 70 0.10 -11.54 -19.62
CA LEU A 70 -0.75 -12.49 -20.34
C LEU A 70 -1.24 -11.94 -21.67
N ASP A 71 -1.55 -10.64 -21.76
CA ASP A 71 -1.91 -9.98 -23.01
C ASP A 71 -0.77 -9.97 -24.05
N SER A 72 0.41 -10.52 -23.67
CA SER A 72 1.60 -10.61 -24.52
C SER A 72 1.69 -11.92 -25.31
N THR A 73 0.77 -12.86 -25.13
CA THR A 73 0.78 -14.13 -25.87
C THR A 73 0.20 -13.86 -27.27
N PRO A 74 0.96 -14.05 -28.37
CA PRO A 74 0.39 -13.96 -29.70
C PRO A 74 -0.74 -14.96 -29.83
N GLY A 75 -1.96 -14.49 -30.09
CA GLY A 75 -3.05 -15.38 -30.48
C GLY A 75 -2.66 -16.19 -31.72
N PRO A 76 -3.30 -17.35 -31.99
CA PRO A 76 -3.07 -18.11 -33.22
C PRO A 76 -3.20 -17.15 -34.40
N ALA A 77 -2.29 -17.31 -35.36
CA ALA A 77 -2.14 -16.46 -36.55
C ALA A 77 -3.39 -16.59 -37.47
N ASP A 78 -4.49 -16.07 -37.01
CA ASP A 78 -5.71 -15.89 -37.78
C ASP A 78 -5.68 -14.47 -38.32
N GLY A 79 -5.42 -14.30 -39.59
CA GLY A 79 -5.15 -13.10 -40.41
C GLY A 79 -5.89 -11.78 -40.11
N ARG A 80 -6.35 -11.57 -38.87
CA ARG A 80 -6.82 -10.29 -38.35
C ARG A 80 -5.63 -9.47 -37.89
N GLN A 81 -5.38 -8.38 -38.58
CA GLN A 81 -4.48 -7.33 -38.10
C GLN A 81 -4.85 -7.01 -36.63
N PRO A 82 -3.88 -7.02 -35.70
CA PRO A 82 -4.13 -6.56 -34.35
C PRO A 82 -4.58 -5.10 -34.45
N GLY A 83 -5.85 -4.86 -34.19
CA GLY A 83 -6.34 -3.50 -33.99
C GLY A 83 -5.49 -2.85 -32.91
N ARG A 84 -5.05 -1.62 -33.15
CA ARG A 84 -4.22 -0.72 -32.30
C ARG A 84 -4.08 -1.16 -30.84
N GLY A 85 -3.41 -2.30 -30.60
CA GLY A 85 -2.96 -2.71 -29.30
C GLY A 85 -1.82 -1.79 -28.89
N GLU A 86 -1.80 -1.43 -27.60
CA GLU A 86 -0.69 -0.67 -27.03
C GLU A 86 0.62 -1.27 -27.52
N SER A 87 1.54 -0.42 -27.98
CA SER A 87 2.83 -0.88 -28.43
C SER A 87 3.55 -1.60 -27.28
N GLY A 88 4.43 -2.56 -27.57
CA GLY A 88 5.19 -3.27 -26.53
C GLY A 88 5.94 -2.31 -25.60
N GLU A 89 6.28 -1.12 -26.11
CA GLU A 89 6.92 -0.05 -25.35
C GLU A 89 5.97 0.62 -24.36
N ASP A 90 4.73 0.89 -24.74
CA ASP A 90 3.73 1.51 -23.85
C ASP A 90 3.38 0.58 -22.70
N ARG A 91 3.26 -0.71 -23.01
CA ARG A 91 3.05 -1.76 -21.99
C ARG A 91 4.22 -1.85 -21.01
N GLN A 92 5.46 -1.85 -21.51
CA GLN A 92 6.65 -1.85 -20.66
C GLN A 92 6.75 -0.59 -19.79
N ARG A 93 6.32 0.56 -20.35
CA ARG A 93 6.27 1.83 -19.63
C ARG A 93 5.25 1.77 -18.49
N SER A 94 4.07 1.24 -18.76
CA SER A 94 3.00 1.03 -17.75
C SER A 94 3.45 0.09 -16.62
N LEU A 95 4.11 -1.02 -16.93
CA LEU A 95 4.68 -1.95 -15.93
C LEU A 95 5.74 -1.29 -15.05
N ARG A 96 6.66 -0.53 -15.67
CA ARG A 96 7.70 0.20 -14.91
C ARG A 96 7.07 1.25 -13.99
N ALA A 97 6.06 1.99 -14.49
CA ALA A 97 5.34 2.97 -13.70
C ALA A 97 4.59 2.33 -12.52
N TYR A 98 3.94 1.19 -12.73
CA TYR A 98 3.27 0.43 -11.68
C TYR A 98 4.26 -0.06 -10.62
N ARG A 99 5.36 -0.69 -11.02
CA ARG A 99 6.40 -1.18 -10.09
C ARG A 99 7.00 -0.06 -9.25
N ARG A 100 7.24 1.12 -9.85
CA ARG A 100 7.72 2.30 -9.12
C ARG A 100 6.69 2.79 -8.10
N ALA A 101 5.41 2.86 -8.48
CA ALA A 101 4.33 3.25 -7.56
C ALA A 101 4.21 2.27 -6.40
N LEU A 102 4.28 0.95 -6.66
CA LEU A 102 4.24 -0.08 -5.64
C LEU A 102 5.46 0.01 -4.69
N ALA A 103 6.66 0.18 -5.23
CA ALA A 103 7.86 0.33 -4.42
C ALA A 103 7.81 1.60 -3.54
N ALA A 104 7.37 2.73 -4.10
CA ALA A 104 7.19 3.96 -3.34
C ALA A 104 6.17 3.78 -2.22
N ASN A 105 5.06 3.09 -2.49
CA ASN A 105 4.05 2.79 -1.48
C ASN A 105 4.60 1.92 -0.34
N PHE A 106 5.40 0.89 -0.63
CA PHE A 106 6.06 0.08 0.38
C PHE A 106 7.02 0.90 1.26
N VAL A 107 7.81 1.77 0.66
CA VAL A 107 8.75 2.65 1.39
C VAL A 107 7.98 3.60 2.31
N LEU A 108 6.92 4.25 1.82
CA LEU A 108 6.07 5.12 2.63
C LEU A 108 5.41 4.35 3.77
N ASN A 109 4.88 3.15 3.50
CA ASN A 109 4.22 2.35 4.51
C ASN A 109 5.16 1.95 5.65
N ALA A 110 6.37 1.47 5.34
CA ALA A 110 7.39 1.20 6.36
C ALA A 110 7.81 2.51 7.05
N GLY A 111 8.01 3.59 6.29
CA GLY A 111 8.42 4.90 6.79
C GLY A 111 7.46 5.48 7.83
N TRP A 112 6.15 5.33 7.62
CA TRP A 112 5.14 5.78 8.59
C TRP A 112 5.35 5.20 9.99
N SER A 113 5.60 3.89 10.08
CA SER A 113 5.86 3.23 11.37
C SER A 113 7.10 3.81 12.07
N TRP A 114 8.17 4.06 11.32
CA TRP A 114 9.39 4.67 11.86
C TRP A 114 9.16 6.12 12.30
N LEU A 115 8.45 6.90 11.52
CA LEU A 115 8.13 8.29 11.86
C LEU A 115 7.20 8.37 13.06
N PHE A 116 6.20 7.52 13.16
CA PHE A 116 5.28 7.53 14.29
C PHE A 116 5.95 7.06 15.58
N TRP A 117 6.56 5.88 15.56
CA TRP A 117 7.05 5.22 16.78
C TRP A 117 8.44 5.68 17.23
N ARG A 118 9.36 5.94 16.30
CA ARG A 118 10.76 6.26 16.61
C ARG A 118 11.03 7.75 16.68
N SER A 119 10.47 8.56 15.73
CA SER A 119 10.65 10.01 15.80
C SER A 119 9.81 10.66 16.91
N ARG A 120 8.74 10.00 17.33
CA ARG A 120 7.79 10.50 18.34
C ARG A 120 7.20 11.87 18.00
N ARG A 121 7.09 12.18 16.71
CA ARG A 121 6.56 13.43 16.16
C ARG A 121 5.21 13.20 15.49
N PRO A 122 4.09 13.35 16.22
CA PRO A 122 2.76 13.02 15.69
C PRO A 122 2.39 13.78 14.41
N TRP A 123 2.80 15.04 14.28
CA TRP A 123 2.54 15.84 13.07
C TRP A 123 3.31 15.35 11.83
N LEU A 124 4.57 14.92 12.02
CA LEU A 124 5.31 14.31 10.90
C LEU A 124 4.67 13.00 10.45
N ALA A 125 4.25 12.18 11.41
CA ALA A 125 3.55 10.94 11.12
C ALA A 125 2.19 11.18 10.42
N ALA A 126 1.46 12.22 10.81
CA ALA A 126 0.22 12.60 10.14
C ALA A 126 0.45 13.07 8.70
N GLY A 127 1.49 13.89 8.47
CA GLY A 127 1.86 14.35 7.13
C GLY A 127 2.28 13.18 6.23
N GLU A 128 3.09 12.26 6.74
CA GLU A 128 3.52 11.07 6.01
C GLU A 128 2.35 10.12 5.74
N ALA A 129 1.45 9.90 6.70
CA ALA A 129 0.23 9.13 6.50
C ALA A 129 -0.64 9.69 5.37
N ALA A 130 -0.73 11.02 5.24
CA ALA A 130 -1.44 11.66 4.14
C ALA A 130 -0.78 11.37 2.78
N VAL A 131 0.55 11.43 2.70
CA VAL A 131 1.31 11.06 1.49
C VAL A 131 1.12 9.57 1.16
N LEU A 132 1.15 8.70 2.16
CA LEU A 132 0.86 7.28 2.00
C LEU A 132 -0.57 7.04 1.48
N ALA A 133 -1.56 7.76 2.01
CA ALA A 133 -2.95 7.62 1.56
C ALA A 133 -3.11 8.03 0.08
N VAL A 134 -2.48 9.13 -0.34
CA VAL A 134 -2.46 9.56 -1.76
C VAL A 134 -1.76 8.52 -2.63
N SER A 135 -0.60 8.02 -2.20
CA SER A 135 0.13 6.95 -2.89
C SER A 135 -0.70 5.68 -3.03
N SER A 136 -1.43 5.30 -1.97
CA SER A 136 -2.31 4.13 -1.96
C SER A 136 -3.50 4.30 -2.90
N ALA A 137 -4.10 5.49 -2.94
CA ALA A 137 -5.18 5.81 -3.89
C ALA A 137 -4.69 5.77 -5.36
N ASP A 138 -3.48 6.29 -5.64
CA ASP A 138 -2.87 6.18 -6.98
C ASP A 138 -2.56 4.73 -7.33
N LEU A 139 -2.10 3.92 -6.38
CA LEU A 139 -1.85 2.49 -6.58
C LEU A 139 -3.14 1.74 -6.91
N VAL A 140 -4.23 1.97 -6.17
CA VAL A 140 -5.56 1.41 -6.45
C VAL A 140 -6.01 1.78 -7.87
N ARG A 141 -5.90 3.06 -8.25
CA ARG A 141 -6.25 3.54 -9.59
C ARG A 141 -5.45 2.83 -10.68
N ARG A 142 -4.14 2.65 -10.50
CA ARG A 142 -3.25 1.95 -11.44
C ARG A 142 -3.61 0.47 -11.53
N THR A 143 -3.82 -0.19 -10.37
CA THR A 143 -4.25 -1.59 -10.29
C THR A 143 -5.57 -1.78 -11.03
N TYR A 144 -6.55 -0.90 -10.82
CA TYR A 144 -7.85 -0.94 -11.48
C TYR A 144 -7.75 -0.80 -13.01
N ARG A 145 -6.83 0.02 -13.51
CA ARG A 145 -6.58 0.17 -14.95
C ARG A 145 -5.97 -1.09 -15.58
N LEU A 146 -5.13 -1.80 -14.84
CA LEU A 146 -4.50 -3.05 -15.29
C LEU A 146 -5.46 -4.24 -15.13
N HIS A 147 -6.18 -4.31 -14.00
CA HIS A 147 -7.13 -5.38 -13.71
C HIS A 147 -8.22 -4.86 -12.75
N ARG A 148 -9.44 -4.71 -13.26
CA ARG A 148 -10.55 -4.08 -12.52
C ARG A 148 -10.84 -4.76 -11.18
N GLY A 149 -10.95 -6.08 -11.16
CA GLY A 149 -11.23 -6.85 -9.93
C GLY A 149 -10.16 -6.61 -8.86
N ALA A 150 -8.88 -6.71 -9.21
CA ALA A 150 -7.77 -6.45 -8.29
C ALA A 150 -7.76 -5.01 -7.76
N GLY A 151 -8.14 -4.03 -8.59
CA GLY A 151 -8.25 -2.65 -8.14
C GLY A 151 -9.39 -2.43 -7.15
N VAL A 152 -10.51 -3.12 -7.33
CA VAL A 152 -11.65 -3.05 -6.39
C VAL A 152 -11.30 -3.70 -5.05
N THR A 153 -10.68 -4.89 -5.06
CA THR A 153 -10.27 -5.57 -3.82
C THR A 153 -9.22 -4.77 -3.05
N LEU A 154 -8.36 -4.00 -3.75
CA LEU A 154 -7.34 -3.16 -3.12
C LEU A 154 -7.90 -1.84 -2.56
N ALA A 155 -9.12 -1.44 -2.87
CA ALA A 155 -9.71 -0.18 -2.39
C ALA A 155 -9.73 -0.06 -0.84
N PRO A 156 -10.04 -1.11 -0.05
CA PRO A 156 -9.96 -1.06 1.41
C PRO A 156 -8.60 -0.64 1.96
N TYR A 157 -7.50 -0.99 1.27
CA TYR A 157 -6.16 -0.57 1.65
C TYR A 157 -6.00 0.97 1.61
N ALA A 158 -6.45 1.62 0.54
CA ALA A 158 -6.40 3.08 0.44
C ALA A 158 -7.32 3.75 1.47
N LEU A 159 -8.51 3.19 1.72
CA LEU A 159 -9.42 3.68 2.75
C LEU A 159 -8.80 3.60 4.15
N TRP A 160 -8.11 2.50 4.46
CA TRP A 160 -7.43 2.32 5.74
C TRP A 160 -6.26 3.30 5.91
N CYS A 161 -5.49 3.57 4.85
CA CYS A 161 -4.46 4.61 4.87
C CYS A 161 -5.05 6.01 5.09
N GLY A 162 -6.20 6.32 4.49
CA GLY A 162 -6.97 7.54 4.77
C GLY A 162 -7.43 7.62 6.21
N PHE A 163 -7.96 6.54 6.76
CA PHE A 163 -8.32 6.44 8.18
C PHE A 163 -7.09 6.66 9.08
N ALA A 164 -5.94 6.05 8.77
CA ALA A 164 -4.70 6.25 9.52
C ALA A 164 -4.25 7.72 9.50
N THR A 165 -4.46 8.43 8.40
CA THR A 165 -4.20 9.88 8.30
C THR A 165 -5.08 10.67 9.27
N VAL A 166 -6.39 10.38 9.30
CA VAL A 166 -7.34 11.05 10.20
C VAL A 166 -6.98 10.77 11.66
N LEU A 167 -6.68 9.50 11.98
CA LEU A 167 -6.30 9.09 13.33
C LEU A 167 -4.99 9.75 13.78
N SER A 168 -3.96 9.73 12.93
CA SER A 168 -2.66 10.35 13.23
C SER A 168 -2.80 11.86 13.45
N THR A 169 -3.65 12.51 12.64
CA THR A 169 -3.95 13.96 12.78
C THR A 169 -4.71 14.24 14.09
N ALA A 170 -5.67 13.41 14.46
CA ALA A 170 -6.40 13.57 15.71
C ALA A 170 -5.46 13.40 16.92
N ILE A 171 -4.57 12.40 16.90
CA ILE A 171 -3.56 12.21 17.94
C ILE A 171 -2.62 13.43 18.00
N ALA A 172 -2.16 13.95 16.86
CA ALA A 172 -1.30 15.12 16.82
C ALA A 172 -1.97 16.36 17.43
N ARG A 173 -3.26 16.59 17.14
CA ARG A 173 -4.04 17.71 17.69
C ARG A 173 -4.28 17.58 19.19
N LEU A 174 -4.48 16.38 19.70
CA LEU A 174 -4.67 16.12 21.13
C LEU A 174 -3.37 16.22 21.94
N ASN A 175 -2.20 16.26 21.28
CA ASN A 175 -0.89 16.29 21.91
C ASN A 175 0.02 17.38 21.31
N PRO A 176 -0.39 18.68 21.35
CA PRO A 176 0.32 19.76 20.67
C PRO A 176 1.76 19.97 21.17
N ASP A 177 2.01 19.67 22.45
CA ASP A 177 3.30 19.93 23.12
C ASP A 177 4.31 18.77 22.94
N ARG A 178 3.96 17.74 22.16
CA ARG A 178 4.82 16.59 21.93
C ARG A 178 5.43 16.65 20.53
N HIS A 179 6.58 17.31 20.48
CA HIS A 179 7.40 17.45 19.26
C HIS A 179 8.55 16.46 19.25
#